data_1de09ac771b4a782a6176ed527e2c018
#
_entry.id   1de09ac771b4a782a6176ed527e2c018
#
_cell.length_a   1.000
_cell.length_b   1.000
_cell.length_c   1.000
_cell.angle_alpha   90.00
_cell.angle_beta   90.00
_cell.angle_gamma   90.00
#
_symmetry.space_group_name_H-M   'P 1'
#
loop_
_entity.id
_entity.type
_entity.pdbx_description
1 polymer ?
#
loop_
_entity_poly.entity_id
_entity_poly.type
_entity_poly.pdbx_seq_one_letter_code
_entity_poly.pdbx_strand_id
1 'polypeptide(L)'
;MTTLQSKTVMIVEDNELNMKLFHDLLEAHGYRTVETRTGVEAVDLARAHRPDLIIMDIQLPEISGLDVTRKLKADPELRAIPVVAVTAFAMKGDEERIRAGGCEAYLSKPISVAKFLETVRHFTGS
;
A
#
# COMPACT_ATOMS: atom_id res chain seq x y z
N MET A 1 -13.85 23.17 15.37
CA MET A 1 -13.97 22.06 15.02
C MET A 1 -12.87 21.30 14.87
N THR A 2 -13.03 20.25 15.11
CA THR A 2 -12.03 19.43 14.96
C THR A 2 -11.69 19.19 13.64
N THR A 3 -10.60 19.46 13.31
CA THR A 3 -10.14 19.08 12.10
C THR A 3 -9.78 17.69 12.20
N LEU A 4 -10.54 16.90 11.59
CA LEU A 4 -10.13 15.55 11.38
C LEU A 4 -8.99 15.61 10.42
N GLN A 5 -7.82 15.30 10.88
CA GLN A 5 -6.71 15.19 10.00
C GLN A 5 -6.92 13.97 9.12
N SER A 6 -6.98 14.18 7.83
CA SER A 6 -7.10 13.08 6.89
C SER A 6 -5.84 12.24 6.93
N LYS A 7 -6.03 10.94 7.00
CA LYS A 7 -4.92 10.02 6.89
C LYS A 7 -4.49 9.93 5.44
N THR A 8 -3.21 9.69 5.22
CA THR A 8 -2.62 9.60 3.89
C THR A 8 -2.28 8.16 3.57
N VAL A 9 -2.73 7.69 2.41
CA VAL A 9 -2.43 6.35 1.93
C VAL A 9 -1.63 6.47 0.64
N MET A 10 -0.46 5.86 0.60
CA MET A 10 0.33 5.82 -0.62
C MET A 10 -0.01 4.56 -1.40
N ILE A 11 -0.20 4.71 -2.70
CA ILE A 11 -0.53 3.61 -3.58
C ILE A 11 0.60 3.43 -4.58
N VAL A 12 1.17 2.22 -4.62
CA VAL A 12 2.19 1.86 -5.59
C VAL A 12 1.59 0.78 -6.49
N GLU A 13 1.16 1.17 -7.68
CA GLU A 13 0.39 0.33 -8.58
C GLU A 13 0.59 0.79 -10.02
N ASP A 14 1.00 -0.10 -10.92
CA ASP A 14 1.23 0.30 -12.31
C ASP A 14 0.01 0.14 -13.22
N ASN A 15 -1.01 -0.59 -12.79
CA ASN A 15 -2.22 -0.75 -13.58
C ASN A 15 -3.15 0.45 -13.37
N GLU A 16 -3.50 1.14 -14.45
CA GLU A 16 -4.32 2.34 -14.37
C GLU A 16 -5.70 2.11 -13.77
N LEU A 17 -6.33 1.01 -14.10
CA LEU A 17 -7.68 0.72 -13.59
C LEU A 17 -7.65 0.46 -12.09
N ASN A 18 -6.65 -0.28 -11.62
CA ASN A 18 -6.51 -0.54 -10.20
C ASN A 18 -6.14 0.73 -9.44
N MET A 19 -5.25 1.55 -10.00
CA MET A 19 -4.90 2.83 -9.40
C MET A 19 -6.12 3.71 -9.23
N LYS A 20 -6.93 3.81 -10.28
CA LYS A 20 -8.15 4.62 -10.24
C LYS A 20 -9.14 4.07 -9.21
N LEU A 21 -9.30 2.77 -9.15
CA LEU A 21 -10.20 2.14 -8.19
C LEU A 21 -9.77 2.48 -6.75
N PHE A 22 -8.50 2.29 -6.44
CA PHE A 22 -7.99 2.57 -5.10
C PHE A 22 -8.10 4.05 -4.75
N HIS A 23 -7.73 4.90 -5.70
CA HIS A 23 -7.81 6.35 -5.53
C HIS A 23 -9.25 6.79 -5.22
N ASP A 24 -10.19 6.36 -6.05
CA ASP A 24 -11.60 6.76 -5.90
C ASP A 24 -12.19 6.26 -4.59
N LEU A 25 -11.89 5.03 -4.21
CA LEU A 25 -12.38 4.47 -2.95
C LEU A 25 -11.82 5.23 -1.75
N LEU A 26 -10.54 5.53 -1.78
CA LEU A 26 -9.88 6.22 -0.68
C LEU A 26 -10.38 7.65 -0.55
N GLU A 27 -10.47 8.37 -1.65
CA GLU A 27 -10.97 9.74 -1.61
C GLU A 27 -12.42 9.82 -1.15
N ALA A 28 -13.24 8.88 -1.59
CA ALA A 28 -14.65 8.84 -1.17
C ALA A 28 -14.79 8.65 0.33
N HIS A 29 -13.78 8.07 0.98
CA HIS A 29 -13.80 7.84 2.42
C HIS A 29 -12.92 8.82 3.21
N GLY A 30 -12.51 9.91 2.58
CA GLY A 30 -11.82 10.99 3.28
C GLY A 30 -10.31 10.85 3.42
N TYR A 31 -9.70 9.90 2.71
CA TYR A 31 -8.25 9.75 2.76
C TYR A 31 -7.57 10.62 1.72
N ARG A 32 -6.35 11.05 2.02
CA ARG A 32 -5.48 11.66 1.03
C ARG A 32 -4.70 10.55 0.36
N THR A 33 -4.37 10.72 -0.91
CA THR A 33 -3.61 9.71 -1.64
C THR A 33 -2.31 10.29 -2.18
N VAL A 34 -1.29 9.45 -2.17
CA VAL A 34 -0.02 9.70 -2.83
C VAL A 34 0.18 8.52 -3.76
N GLU A 35 0.43 8.76 -5.02
CA GLU A 35 0.41 7.72 -6.03
C GLU A 35 1.70 7.63 -6.81
N THR A 36 2.15 6.42 -7.09
CA THR A 36 3.23 6.18 -8.04
C THR A 36 2.99 4.88 -8.77
N ARG A 37 3.44 4.81 -10.00
CA ARG A 37 3.33 3.60 -10.81
C ARG A 37 4.59 2.75 -10.76
N THR A 38 5.65 3.26 -10.15
CA THR A 38 6.92 2.55 -10.11
C THR A 38 7.41 2.36 -8.69
N GLY A 39 8.01 1.21 -8.44
CA GLY A 39 8.63 0.95 -7.14
C GLY A 39 9.89 1.79 -6.92
N VAL A 40 10.49 2.26 -7.99
CA VAL A 40 11.72 3.06 -7.91
C VAL A 40 11.50 4.36 -7.16
N GLU A 41 10.35 5.00 -7.37
CA GLU A 41 10.04 6.27 -6.70
C GLU A 41 9.43 6.09 -5.31
N ALA A 42 8.98 4.90 -4.99
CA ALA A 42 8.17 4.66 -3.79
C ALA A 42 8.86 5.05 -2.49
N VAL A 43 10.13 4.71 -2.35
CA VAL A 43 10.88 5.01 -1.11
C VAL A 43 11.03 6.52 -0.92
N ASP A 44 11.36 7.24 -1.99
CA ASP A 44 11.53 8.69 -1.92
C ASP A 44 10.20 9.39 -1.63
N LEU A 45 9.12 8.93 -2.24
CA LEU A 45 7.79 9.47 -1.99
C LEU A 45 7.34 9.20 -0.55
N ALA A 46 7.66 8.01 -0.02
CA ALA A 46 7.34 7.69 1.36
C ALA A 46 8.08 8.62 2.33
N ARG A 47 9.34 8.94 2.03
CA ARG A 47 10.11 9.89 2.84
C ARG A 47 9.52 11.29 2.79
N ALA A 48 9.11 11.72 1.60
CA ALA A 48 8.60 13.06 1.40
C ALA A 48 7.22 13.25 2.05
N HIS A 49 6.38 12.25 1.98
CA HIS A 49 4.97 12.38 2.39
C HIS A 49 4.61 11.69 3.69
N ARG A 50 5.44 10.77 4.17
CA ARG A 50 5.20 10.04 5.42
C ARG A 50 3.77 9.50 5.51
N PRO A 51 3.36 8.63 4.56
CA PRO A 51 1.98 8.12 4.59
C PRO A 51 1.71 7.27 5.83
N ASP A 52 0.44 7.14 6.16
CA ASP A 52 0.00 6.33 7.29
C ASP A 52 -0.13 4.86 6.91
N LEU A 53 -0.22 4.58 5.61
CA LEU A 53 -0.35 3.22 5.08
C LEU A 53 0.16 3.21 3.65
N ILE A 54 0.76 2.11 3.23
CA ILE A 54 1.19 1.91 1.84
C ILE A 54 0.48 0.69 1.27
N ILE A 55 -0.20 0.87 0.15
CA ILE A 55 -0.78 -0.21 -0.64
C ILE A 55 0.24 -0.52 -1.73
N MET A 56 0.80 -1.72 -1.70
CA MET A 56 1.92 -2.09 -2.54
C MET A 56 1.58 -3.25 -3.47
N ASP A 57 1.55 -2.99 -4.78
CA ASP A 57 1.42 -4.05 -5.76
C ASP A 57 2.74 -4.84 -5.76
N ILE A 58 2.64 -6.15 -5.65
CA ILE A 58 3.82 -7.01 -5.67
C ILE A 58 4.38 -7.11 -7.09
N GLN A 59 3.50 -7.05 -8.08
CA GLN A 59 3.90 -7.28 -9.46
C GLN A 59 4.14 -5.98 -10.20
N LEU A 60 5.17 -5.29 -9.82
CA LEU A 60 5.57 -4.04 -10.47
C LEU A 60 6.60 -4.31 -11.56
N PRO A 61 6.66 -3.47 -12.61
CA PRO A 61 7.74 -3.57 -13.59
C PRO A 61 9.06 -3.16 -12.92
N GLU A 62 10.17 -3.50 -13.44
CA GLU A 62 11.50 -3.12 -12.97
C GLU A 62 11.90 -3.65 -11.60
N ILE A 63 11.12 -3.38 -10.56
CA ILE A 63 11.46 -3.84 -9.21
C ILE A 63 10.20 -4.40 -8.55
N SER A 64 10.32 -5.57 -7.94
CA SER A 64 9.20 -6.21 -7.26
C SER A 64 8.74 -5.39 -6.06
N GLY A 65 7.44 -5.37 -5.79
CA GLY A 65 6.89 -4.73 -4.60
C GLY A 65 7.47 -5.28 -3.31
N LEU A 66 7.89 -6.56 -3.29
CA LEU A 66 8.55 -7.13 -2.13
C LEU A 66 9.93 -6.51 -1.89
N ASP A 67 10.66 -6.24 -2.97
CA ASP A 67 11.97 -5.59 -2.84
C ASP A 67 11.81 -4.15 -2.36
N VAL A 68 10.80 -3.44 -2.84
CA VAL A 68 10.47 -2.10 -2.36
C VAL A 68 10.15 -2.15 -0.86
N THR A 69 9.34 -3.13 -0.45
CA THR A 69 8.96 -3.30 0.96
C THR A 69 10.19 -3.54 1.83
N ARG A 70 11.13 -4.37 1.37
CA ARG A 70 12.37 -4.59 2.13
C ARG A 70 13.15 -3.30 2.31
N LYS A 71 13.22 -2.45 1.30
CA LYS A 71 13.89 -1.16 1.40
C LYS A 71 13.19 -0.26 2.41
N LEU A 72 11.85 -0.23 2.39
CA LEU A 72 11.08 0.56 3.35
C LEU A 72 11.31 0.07 4.78
N LYS A 73 11.32 -1.25 4.97
CA LYS A 73 11.50 -1.84 6.30
C LYS A 73 12.93 -1.75 6.81
N ALA A 74 13.90 -1.58 5.92
CA ALA A 74 15.28 -1.38 6.30
C ALA A 74 15.57 0.07 6.72
N ASP A 75 14.69 1.01 6.39
CA ASP A 75 14.87 2.42 6.71
C ASP A 75 14.25 2.71 8.09
N PRO A 76 15.04 3.18 9.07
CA PRO A 76 14.52 3.45 10.42
C PRO A 76 13.39 4.47 10.44
N GLU A 77 13.33 5.37 9.47
CA GLU A 77 12.28 6.38 9.42
C GLU A 77 10.99 5.86 8.81
N LEU A 78 11.06 4.81 7.99
CA LEU A 78 9.92 4.33 7.22
C LEU A 78 9.38 2.99 7.69
N ARG A 79 10.17 2.22 8.42
CA ARG A 79 9.79 0.85 8.76
C ARG A 79 8.52 0.72 9.61
N ALA A 80 8.12 1.77 10.29
CA ALA A 80 6.91 1.73 11.09
C ALA A 80 5.64 1.90 10.26
N ILE A 81 5.76 2.33 9.01
CA ILE A 81 4.61 2.50 8.14
C ILE A 81 4.12 1.12 7.68
N PRO A 82 2.85 0.76 7.95
CA PRO A 82 2.36 -0.55 7.52
C PRO A 82 2.27 -0.64 6.00
N VAL A 83 2.58 -1.81 5.48
CA VAL A 83 2.52 -2.09 4.04
C VAL A 83 1.54 -3.24 3.83
N VAL A 84 0.53 -3.00 3.00
CA VAL A 84 -0.42 -4.02 2.59
C VAL A 84 -0.12 -4.38 1.15
N ALA A 85 0.24 -5.63 0.92
CA ALA A 85 0.54 -6.11 -0.42
C ALA A 85 -0.74 -6.39 -1.20
N VAL A 86 -0.70 -6.14 -2.49
CA VAL A 86 -1.79 -6.49 -3.40
C VAL A 86 -1.21 -7.42 -4.45
N THR A 87 -1.82 -8.57 -4.66
CA THR A 87 -1.25 -9.57 -5.57
C THR A 87 -2.33 -10.39 -6.27
N ALA A 88 -2.07 -10.76 -7.53
CA ALA A 88 -2.92 -11.69 -8.25
C ALA A 88 -2.58 -13.14 -7.86
N PHE A 89 -1.43 -13.35 -7.21
CA PHE A 89 -0.98 -14.67 -6.83
C PHE A 89 -1.07 -14.82 -5.31
N ALA A 90 -2.19 -15.34 -4.82
CA ALA A 90 -2.40 -15.52 -3.40
C ALA A 90 -2.39 -17.01 -3.05
N MET A 91 -1.39 -17.72 -3.54
CA MET A 91 -1.21 -19.13 -3.17
C MET A 91 -0.53 -19.21 -1.81
N LYS A 92 -0.70 -20.34 -1.15
CA LYS A 92 -0.22 -20.54 0.21
C LYS A 92 1.26 -20.18 0.42
N GLY A 93 2.12 -20.56 -0.51
CA GLY A 93 3.54 -20.22 -0.43
C GLY A 93 3.83 -18.74 -0.63
N ASP A 94 2.97 -18.04 -1.37
CA ASP A 94 3.15 -16.62 -1.64
C ASP A 94 2.82 -15.77 -0.40
N GLU A 95 1.83 -16.19 0.39
CA GLU A 95 1.48 -15.50 1.60
C GLU A 95 2.66 -15.45 2.58
N GLU A 96 3.31 -16.59 2.77
CA GLU A 96 4.47 -16.66 3.66
C GLU A 96 5.60 -15.77 3.17
N ARG A 97 5.86 -15.76 1.87
CA ARG A 97 6.90 -14.94 1.27
C ARG A 97 6.60 -13.45 1.41
N ILE A 98 5.33 -13.07 1.22
CA ILE A 98 4.89 -11.69 1.36
C ILE A 98 5.09 -11.20 2.80
N ARG A 99 4.68 -11.99 3.78
CA ARG A 99 4.85 -11.64 5.18
C ARG A 99 6.30 -11.63 5.60
N ALA A 100 7.09 -12.57 5.10
CA ALA A 100 8.52 -12.61 5.37
C ALA A 100 9.24 -11.40 4.79
N GLY A 101 8.72 -10.80 3.73
CA GLY A 101 9.27 -9.59 3.14
C GLY A 101 8.95 -8.33 3.94
N GLY A 102 8.11 -8.42 4.97
CA GLY A 102 7.80 -7.29 5.85
C GLY A 102 6.42 -6.69 5.67
N CYS A 103 5.58 -7.26 4.80
CA CYS A 103 4.22 -6.77 4.64
C CYS A 103 3.37 -7.19 5.84
N GLU A 104 2.58 -6.27 6.36
CA GLU A 104 1.71 -6.54 7.51
C GLU A 104 0.45 -7.31 7.13
N ALA A 105 0.02 -7.19 5.86
CA ALA A 105 -1.14 -7.91 5.36
C ALA A 105 -1.06 -8.03 3.86
N TYR A 106 -1.98 -8.76 3.25
CA TYR A 106 -2.08 -8.80 1.80
C TYR A 106 -3.55 -8.90 1.36
N LEU A 107 -3.80 -8.44 0.14
CA LEU A 107 -5.11 -8.54 -0.50
C LEU A 107 -4.91 -9.20 -1.86
N SER A 108 -5.76 -10.14 -2.19
CA SER A 108 -5.67 -10.80 -3.49
C SER A 108 -6.54 -10.11 -4.52
N LYS A 109 -6.09 -10.11 -5.77
CA LYS A 109 -6.88 -9.61 -6.90
C LYS A 109 -7.78 -10.74 -7.40
N PRO A 110 -8.98 -10.45 -7.85
CA PRO A 110 -9.61 -9.12 -7.92
C PRO A 110 -9.97 -8.59 -6.55
N ILE A 111 -9.83 -7.29 -6.38
CA ILE A 111 -9.98 -6.67 -5.07
C ILE A 111 -11.44 -6.64 -4.63
N SER A 112 -11.70 -7.11 -3.41
CA SER A 112 -12.98 -6.91 -2.77
C SER A 112 -12.99 -5.51 -2.17
N VAL A 113 -13.94 -4.68 -2.58
CA VAL A 113 -14.06 -3.30 -2.08
C VAL A 113 -14.22 -3.30 -0.55
N ALA A 114 -15.07 -4.20 -0.03
CA ALA A 114 -15.32 -4.27 1.41
C ALA A 114 -14.04 -4.63 2.18
N LYS A 115 -13.29 -5.62 1.71
CA LYS A 115 -12.05 -6.02 2.35
C LYS A 115 -10.98 -4.95 2.26
N PHE A 116 -10.91 -4.28 1.13
CA PHE A 116 -9.96 -3.19 0.94
C PHE A 116 -10.19 -2.07 1.96
N LEU A 117 -11.42 -1.60 2.05
CA LEU A 117 -11.76 -0.52 2.98
C LEU A 117 -11.62 -0.92 4.43
N GLU A 118 -11.97 -2.16 4.77
CA GLU A 118 -11.81 -2.68 6.11
C GLU A 118 -10.34 -2.72 6.50
N THR A 119 -9.48 -3.19 5.59
CA THR A 119 -8.05 -3.27 5.81
C THR A 119 -7.44 -1.88 5.98
N VAL A 120 -7.83 -0.94 5.13
CA VAL A 120 -7.34 0.44 5.24
C VAL A 120 -7.72 1.04 6.59
N ARG A 121 -8.96 0.88 7.01
CA ARG A 121 -9.41 1.38 8.31
C ARG A 121 -8.67 0.75 9.47
N HIS A 122 -8.41 -0.55 9.37
CA HIS A 122 -7.68 -1.27 10.41
C HIS A 122 -6.30 -0.67 10.64
N PHE A 123 -5.57 -0.37 9.58
CA PHE A 123 -4.19 0.13 9.69
C PHE A 123 -4.09 1.64 9.89
N THR A 124 -5.09 2.40 9.50
CA THR A 124 -5.06 3.86 9.66
C THR A 124 -5.80 4.32 10.92
N GLY A 125 -6.61 3.47 11.50
CA GLY A 125 -7.39 3.82 12.68
C GLY A 125 -8.61 4.70 12.40
N SER A 126 -9.00 4.81 11.14
CA SER A 126 -10.13 5.69 10.84
C SER A 126 -11.22 5.06 9.99
#